data_e0e55a8cbadfd820d8a32674573e1d24
#
_entry.id   e0e55a8cbadfd820d8a32674573e1d24
#
_cell.length_a   1.000
_cell.length_b   1.000
_cell.length_c   1.000
_cell.angle_alpha   90.00
_cell.angle_beta   90.00
_cell.angle_gamma   90.00
#
_symmetry.space_group_name_H-M   'P 1'
#
loop_
_entity.id
_entity.type
_entity.pdbx_description
1 polymer ?
#
loop_
_entity_poly.entity_id
_entity_poly.type
_entity_poly.pdbx_seq_one_letter_code
_entity_poly.pdbx_strand_id
1 'polypeptide(L)'
;DYAKAYNNLGSAFHDQGKLDQAIMSYNKAISLDPNYAEAHHNLSFSLLSSDKIKEGLDKNEWRWKTEKVLSSQRHFSKPMWDGKESLSGKRILIWCEQGIGDTLNWISRLPLIASQADHCILECQDKLVPLLERSFPNIEVKPEDRSLDSKRADFDVHLPMGSLYKHFIEEILANPKVDPYLVPDPVRVNYWKERLNSLGKGPYVGISWKSSVVSEYRRRHYPPITEWSPILTIPDVTFINLQYTDFADDLEKIKNEFGITVHNFDDLDQFNNIDDLAALSAALDMVVSTKVTPPIITSGVGTPTKIANWRQSTFNNILTNPVSSTLEMFDKDT
;
A
#
# COMPACT_ATOMS: atom_id res chain seq x y z
N ASP A 1 10.98 23.11 24.24
CA ASP A 1 11.87 22.03 23.80
C ASP A 1 12.33 22.28 22.36
N TYR A 2 13.64 22.54 22.20
CA TYR A 2 14.20 22.89 20.90
C TYR A 2 14.20 21.71 19.92
N ALA A 3 14.37 20.46 20.40
CA ALA A 3 14.35 19.27 19.54
C ALA A 3 12.97 19.12 18.88
N LYS A 4 11.89 19.30 19.64
CA LYS A 4 10.52 19.26 19.11
C LYS A 4 10.25 20.40 18.12
N ALA A 5 10.77 21.60 18.37
CA ALA A 5 10.63 22.72 17.44
C ALA A 5 11.31 22.43 16.10
N TYR A 6 12.53 21.87 16.10
CA TYR A 6 13.24 21.48 14.88
C TYR A 6 12.56 20.30 14.15
N ASN A 7 12.01 19.34 14.87
CA ASN A 7 11.22 18.28 14.26
C ASN A 7 9.97 18.84 13.53
N ASN A 8 9.24 19.75 14.16
CA ASN A 8 8.06 20.38 13.55
C ASN A 8 8.45 21.27 12.34
N LEU A 9 9.58 21.97 12.41
CA LEU A 9 10.12 22.71 11.27
C LEU A 9 10.49 21.79 10.12
N GLY A 10 11.10 20.63 10.42
CA GLY A 10 11.38 19.58 9.43
C GLY A 10 10.12 19.08 8.73
N SER A 11 9.05 18.83 9.50
CA SER A 11 7.75 18.43 8.93
C SER A 11 7.17 19.51 8.01
N ALA A 12 7.23 20.77 8.42
CA ALA A 12 6.76 21.88 7.58
C ALA A 12 7.56 22.01 6.26
N PHE A 13 8.87 21.80 6.28
CA PHE A 13 9.69 21.78 5.07
C PHE A 13 9.40 20.57 4.20
N HIS A 14 9.21 19.39 4.80
CA HIS A 14 8.82 18.19 4.08
C HIS A 14 7.50 18.40 3.32
N ASP A 15 6.49 18.96 3.99
CA ASP A 15 5.17 19.26 3.39
C ASP A 15 5.23 20.29 2.25
N GLN A 16 6.28 21.13 2.24
CA GLN A 16 6.57 22.07 1.15
C GLN A 16 7.42 21.46 0.02
N GLY A 17 7.81 20.19 0.13
CA GLY A 17 8.74 19.53 -0.81
C GLY A 17 10.20 19.98 -0.69
N LYS A 18 10.54 20.77 0.34
CA LYS A 18 11.90 21.27 0.60
C LYS A 18 12.72 20.21 1.36
N LEU A 19 12.99 19.08 0.68
CA LEU A 19 13.51 17.88 1.35
C LEU A 19 14.86 18.09 2.03
N ASP A 20 15.79 18.83 1.43
CA ASP A 20 17.09 19.10 2.06
C ASP A 20 16.96 19.91 3.36
N GLN A 21 16.08 20.90 3.37
CA GLN A 21 15.81 21.70 4.58
C GLN A 21 15.10 20.86 5.66
N ALA A 22 14.22 19.95 5.26
CA ALA A 22 13.60 18.99 6.16
C ALA A 22 14.64 18.07 6.81
N ILE A 23 15.54 17.45 6.01
CA ILE A 23 16.62 16.61 6.47
C ILE A 23 17.55 17.35 7.44
N MET A 24 17.94 18.58 7.13
CA MET A 24 18.76 19.42 8.04
C MET A 24 18.04 19.68 9.37
N SER A 25 16.75 19.99 9.34
CA SER A 25 15.97 20.28 10.54
C SER A 25 15.81 19.05 11.42
N TYR A 26 15.48 17.89 10.84
CA TYR A 26 15.40 16.63 11.60
C TYR A 26 16.75 16.21 12.19
N ASN A 27 17.85 16.34 11.43
CA ASN A 27 19.19 16.07 11.95
C ASN A 27 19.54 17.01 13.12
N LYS A 28 19.09 18.26 13.09
CA LYS A 28 19.27 19.18 14.22
C LYS A 28 18.45 18.74 15.42
N ALA A 29 17.20 18.29 15.24
CA ALA A 29 16.38 17.71 16.30
C ALA A 29 17.07 16.50 16.94
N ILE A 30 17.59 15.58 16.13
CA ILE A 30 18.33 14.37 16.57
C ILE A 30 19.64 14.75 17.29
N SER A 31 20.35 15.80 16.85
CA SER A 31 21.56 16.25 17.53
C SER A 31 21.29 16.80 18.94
N LEU A 32 20.09 17.33 19.18
CA LEU A 32 19.64 17.84 20.47
C LEU A 32 19.08 16.73 21.37
N ASP A 33 18.41 15.78 20.79
CA ASP A 33 17.93 14.56 21.45
C ASP A 33 18.16 13.34 20.56
N PRO A 34 19.25 12.60 20.75
CA PRO A 34 19.61 11.42 19.94
C PRO A 34 18.58 10.27 20.00
N ASN A 35 17.73 10.25 21.02
CA ASN A 35 16.70 9.24 21.19
C ASN A 35 15.30 9.68 20.73
N TYR A 36 15.17 10.85 20.11
CA TYR A 36 13.90 11.37 19.63
C TYR A 36 13.37 10.55 18.45
N ALA A 37 12.57 9.51 18.76
CA ALA A 37 12.10 8.53 17.81
C ALA A 37 11.31 9.12 16.64
N GLU A 38 10.44 10.10 16.92
CA GLU A 38 9.64 10.78 15.89
C GLU A 38 10.51 11.53 14.88
N ALA A 39 11.60 12.18 15.35
CA ALA A 39 12.51 12.89 14.45
C ALA A 39 13.26 11.92 13.53
N HIS A 40 13.72 10.78 14.04
CA HIS A 40 14.31 9.73 13.22
C HIS A 40 13.32 9.17 12.20
N HIS A 41 12.09 8.86 12.63
CA HIS A 41 11.05 8.32 11.76
C HIS A 41 10.63 9.34 10.68
N ASN A 42 10.44 10.61 11.05
CA ASN A 42 10.12 11.66 10.08
C ASN A 42 11.26 11.92 9.09
N LEU A 43 12.52 11.84 9.56
CA LEU A 43 13.71 11.91 8.70
C LEU A 43 13.68 10.80 7.63
N SER A 44 13.19 9.59 7.97
CA SER A 44 13.13 8.48 7.02
C SER A 44 12.34 8.83 5.77
N PHE A 45 11.18 9.47 5.92
CA PHE A 45 10.34 9.87 4.78
C PHE A 45 11.04 10.88 3.87
N SER A 46 11.75 11.87 4.43
CA SER A 46 12.49 12.85 3.64
C SER A 46 13.68 12.22 2.92
N LEU A 47 14.38 11.29 3.56
CA LEU A 47 15.48 10.55 2.94
C LEU A 47 14.99 9.67 1.79
N LEU A 48 13.90 8.91 2.00
CA LEU A 48 13.29 8.05 0.98
C LEU A 48 12.79 8.88 -0.22
N SER A 49 12.22 10.07 0.03
CA SER A 49 11.78 10.98 -1.03
C SER A 49 12.93 11.71 -1.73
N SER A 50 14.15 11.65 -1.18
CA SER A 50 15.38 12.22 -1.77
C SER A 50 16.30 11.14 -2.37
N ASP A 51 15.77 9.96 -2.69
CA ASP A 51 16.50 8.80 -3.21
C ASP A 51 17.65 8.28 -2.32
N LYS A 52 17.71 8.72 -1.05
CA LYS A 52 18.63 8.20 -0.03
C LYS A 52 18.04 6.95 0.63
N ILE A 53 17.80 5.93 -0.20
CA ILE A 53 16.90 4.82 0.14
C ILE A 53 17.43 4.01 1.33
N LYS A 54 18.69 3.61 1.34
CA LYS A 54 19.27 2.80 2.42
C LYS A 54 19.20 3.51 3.77
N GLU A 55 19.64 4.76 3.81
CA GLU A 55 19.58 5.59 5.03
C GLU A 55 18.13 5.78 5.50
N GLY A 56 17.21 6.01 4.56
CA GLY A 56 15.79 6.15 4.84
C GLY A 56 15.19 4.89 5.46
N LEU A 57 15.50 3.71 4.92
CA LEU A 57 15.04 2.44 5.46
C LEU A 57 15.59 2.16 6.86
N ASP A 58 16.87 2.48 7.12
CA ASP A 58 17.46 2.36 8.46
C ASP A 58 16.76 3.30 9.46
N LYS A 59 16.46 4.53 9.06
CA LYS A 59 15.72 5.46 9.90
C LYS A 59 14.25 5.05 10.10
N ASN A 60 13.64 4.36 9.14
CA ASN A 60 12.27 3.86 9.25
C ASN A 60 12.08 2.84 10.38
N GLU A 61 13.13 2.11 10.76
CA GLU A 61 13.07 1.17 11.89
C GLU A 61 12.84 1.88 13.25
N TRP A 62 13.07 3.19 13.34
CA TRP A 62 12.73 3.96 14.53
C TRP A 62 11.22 4.09 14.77
N ARG A 63 10.39 3.74 13.76
CA ARG A 63 8.92 3.69 13.93
C ARG A 63 8.51 2.86 15.16
N TRP A 64 9.26 1.78 15.46
CA TRP A 64 9.02 0.91 16.60
C TRP A 64 9.23 1.58 17.97
N LYS A 65 9.86 2.75 18.01
CA LYS A 65 10.10 3.52 19.24
C LYS A 65 9.17 4.73 19.35
N THR A 66 8.34 5.02 18.34
CA THR A 66 7.37 6.11 18.37
C THR A 66 6.15 5.73 19.20
N GLU A 67 5.56 6.68 19.94
CA GLU A 67 4.37 6.43 20.76
C GLU A 67 3.22 5.81 19.95
N LYS A 68 3.05 6.29 18.72
CA LYS A 68 1.99 5.81 17.81
C LYS A 68 2.08 4.31 17.52
N VAL A 69 3.28 3.77 17.40
CA VAL A 69 3.51 2.38 16.98
C VAL A 69 3.75 1.45 18.17
N LEU A 70 4.18 1.98 19.31
CA LEU A 70 4.37 1.20 20.54
C LEU A 70 3.10 0.43 20.94
N SER A 71 1.92 1.02 20.75
CA SER A 71 0.63 0.36 21.07
C SER A 71 0.28 -0.78 20.11
N SER A 72 0.89 -0.83 18.93
CA SER A 72 0.69 -1.88 17.92
C SER A 72 1.83 -2.90 17.87
N GLN A 73 2.87 -2.72 18.70
CA GLN A 73 4.00 -3.63 18.76
C GLN A 73 3.56 -5.00 19.28
N ARG A 74 4.04 -6.05 18.64
CA ARG A 74 3.78 -7.44 19.02
C ARG A 74 4.92 -7.96 19.91
N HIS A 75 4.58 -8.78 20.89
CA HIS A 75 5.51 -9.27 21.89
C HIS A 75 5.68 -10.79 21.77
N PHE A 76 6.53 -11.20 20.87
CA PHE A 76 6.89 -12.60 20.66
C PHE A 76 8.01 -13.03 21.63
N SER A 77 8.01 -14.30 22.04
CA SER A 77 9.10 -14.91 22.81
C SER A 77 10.33 -15.23 21.96
N LYS A 78 10.17 -15.26 20.63
CA LYS A 78 11.23 -15.52 19.65
C LYS A 78 11.86 -14.22 19.18
N PRO A 79 13.15 -14.23 18.76
CA PRO A 79 13.83 -13.02 18.33
C PRO A 79 13.32 -12.51 16.98
N MET A 80 13.40 -11.19 16.79
CA MET A 80 13.25 -10.58 15.47
C MET A 80 14.50 -10.90 14.64
N TRP A 81 14.29 -11.31 13.38
CA TRP A 81 15.39 -11.54 12.45
C TRP A 81 16.10 -10.24 12.11
N ASP A 82 17.43 -10.24 12.20
CA ASP A 82 18.27 -9.05 12.00
C ASP A 82 18.84 -8.90 10.59
N GLY A 83 18.49 -9.82 9.68
CA GLY A 83 18.98 -9.84 8.29
C GLY A 83 20.36 -10.48 8.10
N LYS A 84 21.00 -10.97 9.17
CA LYS A 84 22.37 -11.52 9.11
C LYS A 84 22.40 -13.03 9.28
N GLU A 85 21.57 -13.53 10.17
CA GLU A 85 21.49 -14.96 10.44
C GLU A 85 20.83 -15.70 9.28
N SER A 86 21.43 -16.86 8.88
CA SER A 86 20.82 -17.72 7.86
C SER A 86 19.45 -18.21 8.29
N LEU A 87 18.50 -18.19 7.36
CA LEU A 87 17.15 -18.74 7.54
C LEU A 87 17.04 -20.22 7.14
N SER A 88 18.12 -20.82 6.62
CA SER A 88 18.16 -22.26 6.30
C SER A 88 17.94 -23.09 7.56
N GLY A 89 17.01 -24.03 7.52
CA GLY A 89 16.58 -24.84 8.66
C GLY A 89 15.65 -24.10 9.64
N LYS A 90 15.20 -22.90 9.32
CA LYS A 90 14.35 -22.09 10.21
C LYS A 90 12.96 -21.86 9.64
N ARG A 91 12.01 -21.70 10.55
CA ARG A 91 10.65 -21.24 10.29
C ARG A 91 10.59 -19.74 10.59
N ILE A 92 10.11 -18.94 9.66
CA ILE A 92 9.97 -17.49 9.85
C ILE A 92 8.50 -17.08 9.85
N LEU A 93 8.13 -16.22 10.81
CA LEU A 93 6.84 -15.53 10.83
C LEU A 93 7.00 -14.12 10.23
N ILE A 94 6.30 -13.85 9.15
CA ILE A 94 6.13 -12.51 8.60
C ILE A 94 4.75 -12.00 9.03
N TRP A 95 4.68 -10.84 9.65
CA TRP A 95 3.42 -10.29 10.17
C TRP A 95 3.16 -8.87 9.69
N CYS A 96 1.88 -8.57 9.46
CA CYS A 96 1.42 -7.28 8.97
C CYS A 96 1.37 -6.26 10.12
N GLU A 97 1.82 -5.05 9.87
CA GLU A 97 1.94 -3.98 10.86
C GLU A 97 1.12 -2.74 10.54
N GLN A 98 0.60 -2.63 9.32
CA GLN A 98 -0.10 -1.45 8.81
C GLN A 98 -1.39 -1.82 8.06
N GLY A 99 -1.93 -0.87 7.29
CA GLY A 99 -3.17 -1.04 6.55
C GLY A 99 -3.05 -2.04 5.39
N ILE A 100 -4.20 -2.39 4.83
CA ILE A 100 -4.32 -3.36 3.73
C ILE A 100 -3.48 -2.95 2.52
N GLY A 101 -3.50 -1.67 2.16
CA GLY A 101 -2.72 -1.17 1.02
C GLY A 101 -1.22 -1.37 1.22
N ASP A 102 -0.71 -1.07 2.43
CA ASP A 102 0.71 -1.27 2.76
C ASP A 102 1.05 -2.76 2.75
N THR A 103 0.20 -3.60 3.37
CA THR A 103 0.35 -5.06 3.36
C THR A 103 0.46 -5.59 1.94
N LEU A 104 -0.50 -5.26 1.08
CA LEU A 104 -0.52 -5.76 -0.31
C LEU A 104 0.69 -5.26 -1.12
N ASN A 105 1.12 -4.03 -0.92
CA ASN A 105 2.30 -3.52 -1.60
C ASN A 105 3.57 -4.26 -1.17
N TRP A 106 3.77 -4.46 0.13
CA TRP A 106 4.99 -5.10 0.66
C TRP A 106 5.04 -6.61 0.41
N ILE A 107 3.89 -7.28 0.40
CA ILE A 107 3.81 -8.73 0.18
C ILE A 107 4.31 -9.13 -1.22
N SER A 108 4.34 -8.22 -2.17
CA SER A 108 4.96 -8.43 -3.47
C SER A 108 6.43 -8.88 -3.38
N ARG A 109 7.10 -8.59 -2.26
CA ARG A 109 8.49 -8.96 -1.96
C ARG A 109 8.63 -10.15 -1.02
N LEU A 110 7.53 -10.73 -0.56
CA LEU A 110 7.52 -11.90 0.32
C LEU A 110 8.31 -13.09 -0.23
N PRO A 111 8.29 -13.41 -1.54
CA PRO A 111 9.10 -14.50 -2.08
C PRO A 111 10.60 -14.38 -1.83
N LEU A 112 11.15 -13.17 -1.68
CA LEU A 112 12.58 -12.96 -1.40
C LEU A 112 13.01 -13.60 -0.09
N ILE A 113 12.20 -13.46 0.96
CA ILE A 113 12.50 -14.06 2.27
C ILE A 113 12.01 -15.49 2.37
N ALA A 114 10.84 -15.78 1.80
CA ALA A 114 10.27 -17.13 1.85
C ALA A 114 11.17 -18.18 1.18
N SER A 115 11.90 -17.81 0.13
CA SER A 115 12.84 -18.71 -0.55
C SER A 115 14.10 -19.04 0.27
N GLN A 116 14.39 -18.28 1.33
CA GLN A 116 15.57 -18.48 2.19
C GLN A 116 15.27 -19.32 3.44
N ALA A 117 13.99 -19.44 3.83
CA ALA A 117 13.55 -20.18 5.01
C ALA A 117 13.03 -21.57 4.63
N ASP A 118 13.13 -22.52 5.56
CA ASP A 118 12.53 -23.85 5.37
C ASP A 118 11.00 -23.78 5.39
N HIS A 119 10.45 -22.85 6.17
CA HIS A 119 9.02 -22.62 6.25
C HIS A 119 8.73 -21.14 6.51
N CYS A 120 7.81 -20.57 5.75
CA CYS A 120 7.36 -19.19 5.89
C CYS A 120 5.89 -19.16 6.30
N ILE A 121 5.61 -18.49 7.39
CA ILE A 121 4.25 -18.20 7.88
C ILE A 121 4.00 -16.72 7.63
N LEU A 122 2.91 -16.40 6.94
CA LEU A 122 2.39 -15.06 6.77
C LEU A 122 1.18 -14.87 7.65
N GLU A 123 1.21 -13.89 8.53
CA GLU A 123 0.05 -13.50 9.33
C GLU A 123 -0.47 -12.14 8.89
N CYS A 124 -1.75 -12.08 8.49
CA CYS A 124 -2.38 -10.90 7.92
C CYS A 124 -3.82 -10.72 8.40
N GLN A 125 -4.43 -9.61 8.01
CA GLN A 125 -5.84 -9.36 8.28
C GLN A 125 -6.73 -10.45 7.65
N ASP A 126 -7.76 -10.92 8.38
CA ASP A 126 -8.64 -12.03 8.00
C ASP A 126 -9.16 -11.93 6.57
N LYS A 127 -9.54 -10.73 6.14
CA LYS A 127 -10.11 -10.46 4.83
C LYS A 127 -9.11 -10.58 3.66
N LEU A 128 -7.82 -10.72 3.95
CA LEU A 128 -6.78 -10.99 2.95
C LEU A 128 -6.47 -12.48 2.81
N VAL A 129 -6.81 -13.29 3.78
CA VAL A 129 -6.41 -14.71 3.85
C VAL A 129 -6.80 -15.46 2.58
N PRO A 130 -8.06 -15.45 2.09
CA PRO A 130 -8.43 -16.24 0.91
C PRO A 130 -7.65 -15.87 -0.35
N LEU A 131 -7.43 -14.57 -0.57
CA LEU A 131 -6.65 -14.09 -1.72
C LEU A 131 -5.18 -14.49 -1.61
N LEU A 132 -4.58 -14.36 -0.41
CA LEU A 132 -3.15 -14.60 -0.21
C LEU A 132 -2.79 -16.08 -0.15
N GLU A 133 -3.64 -16.96 0.39
CA GLU A 133 -3.47 -18.42 0.30
C GLU A 133 -3.39 -18.88 -1.15
N ARG A 134 -4.25 -18.35 -2.00
CA ARG A 134 -4.28 -18.66 -3.43
C ARG A 134 -3.09 -18.07 -4.19
N SER A 135 -2.65 -16.88 -3.77
CA SER A 135 -1.53 -16.17 -4.41
C SER A 135 -0.16 -16.75 -4.04
N PHE A 136 -0.03 -17.31 -2.84
CA PHE A 136 1.24 -17.82 -2.30
C PHE A 136 1.10 -19.25 -1.76
N PRO A 137 0.87 -20.25 -2.64
CA PRO A 137 0.53 -21.63 -2.22
C PRO A 137 1.63 -22.36 -1.43
N ASN A 138 2.85 -21.85 -1.46
CA ASN A 138 3.99 -22.40 -0.72
C ASN A 138 4.24 -21.68 0.62
N ILE A 139 3.37 -20.77 1.01
CA ILE A 139 3.47 -20.01 2.25
C ILE A 139 2.24 -20.32 3.10
N GLU A 140 2.44 -20.60 4.36
CA GLU A 140 1.33 -20.81 5.30
C GLU A 140 0.72 -19.46 5.68
N VAL A 141 -0.45 -19.12 5.12
CA VAL A 141 -1.16 -17.88 5.42
C VAL A 141 -2.09 -18.10 6.60
N LYS A 142 -2.07 -17.19 7.57
CA LYS A 142 -2.91 -17.23 8.78
C LYS A 142 -3.58 -15.88 9.05
N PRO A 143 -4.78 -15.88 9.62
CA PRO A 143 -5.35 -14.66 10.17
C PRO A 143 -4.53 -14.18 11.38
N GLU A 144 -4.49 -12.87 11.59
CA GLU A 144 -3.81 -12.25 12.72
C GLU A 144 -4.49 -12.64 14.05
N ASP A 145 -3.73 -13.23 14.98
CA ASP A 145 -4.18 -13.50 16.34
C ASP A 145 -3.15 -13.06 17.38
N ARG A 146 -3.30 -11.85 17.89
CA ARG A 146 -2.39 -11.24 18.88
C ARG A 146 -2.50 -11.89 20.26
N SER A 147 -3.58 -12.61 20.56
CA SER A 147 -3.76 -13.28 21.85
C SER A 147 -2.75 -14.41 22.07
N LEU A 148 -2.18 -14.90 20.99
CA LEU A 148 -1.22 -16.01 21.00
C LEU A 148 0.25 -15.58 21.02
N ASP A 149 0.58 -14.29 20.80
CA ASP A 149 1.94 -13.79 20.54
C ASP A 149 3.01 -14.36 21.48
N SER A 150 2.81 -14.25 22.79
CA SER A 150 3.79 -14.70 23.77
C SER A 150 3.90 -16.23 23.92
N LYS A 151 2.93 -16.98 23.38
CA LYS A 151 2.81 -18.45 23.50
C LYS A 151 3.21 -19.17 22.21
N ARG A 152 3.39 -18.46 21.13
CA ARG A 152 3.68 -19.06 19.82
C ARG A 152 5.03 -19.76 19.80
N ALA A 153 5.04 -20.98 19.28
CA ALA A 153 6.22 -21.83 19.12
C ALA A 153 6.33 -22.40 17.69
N ASP A 154 5.48 -21.96 16.77
CA ASP A 154 5.39 -22.44 15.40
C ASP A 154 6.42 -21.79 14.47
N PHE A 155 7.21 -20.83 14.95
CA PHE A 155 8.32 -20.20 14.23
C PHE A 155 9.57 -20.07 15.13
N ASP A 156 10.71 -19.80 14.50
CA ASP A 156 12.00 -19.67 15.18
C ASP A 156 12.47 -18.20 15.22
N VAL A 157 12.11 -17.42 14.20
CA VAL A 157 12.34 -15.97 14.12
C VAL A 157 11.13 -15.28 13.50
N HIS A 158 10.99 -13.98 13.71
CA HIS A 158 9.91 -13.21 13.10
C HIS A 158 10.43 -11.92 12.47
N LEU A 159 9.65 -11.35 11.54
CA LEU A 159 9.92 -10.06 10.94
C LEU A 159 8.61 -9.30 10.65
N PRO A 160 8.50 -8.02 11.03
CA PRO A 160 7.43 -7.16 10.53
C PRO A 160 7.61 -6.92 9.04
N MET A 161 6.52 -6.99 8.27
CA MET A 161 6.57 -6.97 6.81
C MET A 161 7.22 -5.69 6.25
N GLY A 162 7.00 -4.54 6.88
CA GLY A 162 7.62 -3.27 6.45
C GLY A 162 9.14 -3.24 6.57
N SER A 163 9.77 -4.17 7.32
CA SER A 163 11.22 -4.29 7.42
C SER A 163 11.85 -5.13 6.31
N LEU A 164 11.04 -5.82 5.46
CA LEU A 164 11.55 -6.58 4.30
C LEU A 164 12.40 -5.71 3.38
N TYR A 165 11.95 -4.50 3.09
CA TYR A 165 12.67 -3.60 2.19
C TYR A 165 14.07 -3.25 2.67
N LYS A 166 14.28 -3.12 3.98
CA LYS A 166 15.59 -2.87 4.55
C LYS A 166 16.56 -4.02 4.29
N HIS A 167 16.09 -5.25 4.43
CA HIS A 167 16.94 -6.44 4.34
C HIS A 167 17.21 -6.88 2.90
N PHE A 168 16.33 -6.53 1.95
CA PHE A 168 16.40 -6.95 0.55
C PHE A 168 16.52 -5.76 -0.42
N ILE A 169 17.04 -4.63 0.05
CA ILE A 169 17.07 -3.40 -0.76
C ILE A 169 17.89 -3.53 -2.03
N GLU A 170 18.98 -4.27 -2.02
CA GLU A 170 19.82 -4.44 -3.22
C GLU A 170 19.08 -5.22 -4.30
N GLU A 171 18.40 -6.31 -3.93
CA GLU A 171 17.59 -7.13 -4.84
C GLU A 171 16.38 -6.34 -5.36
N ILE A 172 15.78 -5.53 -4.48
CA ILE A 172 14.63 -4.69 -4.85
C ILE A 172 15.05 -3.59 -5.82
N LEU A 173 16.20 -2.94 -5.61
CA LEU A 173 16.69 -1.91 -6.52
C LEU A 173 17.17 -2.47 -7.85
N ALA A 174 17.71 -3.70 -7.86
CA ALA A 174 18.05 -4.41 -9.09
C ALA A 174 16.82 -4.80 -9.92
N ASN A 175 15.69 -5.10 -9.25
CA ASN A 175 14.42 -5.49 -9.86
C ASN A 175 13.27 -4.71 -9.21
N PRO A 176 13.11 -3.41 -9.51
CA PRO A 176 12.17 -2.55 -8.79
C PRO A 176 10.70 -2.91 -9.06
N LYS A 177 10.39 -3.40 -10.26
CA LYS A 177 9.04 -3.85 -10.62
C LYS A 177 8.89 -5.35 -10.44
N VAL A 178 7.69 -5.79 -10.09
CA VAL A 178 7.31 -7.20 -10.03
C VAL A 178 6.15 -7.46 -10.98
N ASP A 179 6.08 -8.67 -11.50
CA ASP A 179 4.93 -9.15 -12.26
C ASP A 179 3.70 -9.28 -11.34
N PRO A 180 2.50 -9.40 -11.91
CA PRO A 180 1.30 -9.64 -11.14
C PRO A 180 1.49 -10.80 -10.16
N TYR A 181 1.17 -10.57 -8.88
CA TYR A 181 1.44 -11.50 -7.79
C TYR A 181 0.20 -11.92 -7.01
N LEU A 182 -0.95 -11.30 -7.30
CA LEU A 182 -2.23 -11.68 -6.70
C LEU A 182 -3.01 -12.57 -7.67
N VAL A 183 -3.49 -13.71 -7.17
CA VAL A 183 -4.28 -14.67 -7.93
C VAL A 183 -5.74 -14.59 -7.48
N PRO A 184 -6.62 -13.91 -8.22
CA PRO A 184 -8.05 -13.83 -7.89
C PRO A 184 -8.75 -15.17 -8.11
N ASP A 185 -9.92 -15.36 -7.48
CA ASP A 185 -10.76 -16.54 -7.71
C ASP A 185 -11.28 -16.57 -9.16
N PRO A 186 -10.91 -17.57 -9.97
CA PRO A 186 -11.30 -17.63 -11.38
C PRO A 186 -12.81 -17.76 -11.59
N VAL A 187 -13.55 -18.37 -10.65
CA VAL A 187 -15.01 -18.49 -10.72
C VAL A 187 -15.63 -17.11 -10.55
N ARG A 188 -15.12 -16.31 -9.56
CA ARG A 188 -15.60 -14.95 -9.33
C ARG A 188 -15.19 -14.00 -10.46
N VAL A 189 -14.01 -14.18 -11.06
CA VAL A 189 -13.60 -13.41 -12.26
C VAL A 189 -14.59 -13.61 -13.41
N ASN A 190 -14.98 -14.86 -13.69
CA ASN A 190 -15.97 -15.16 -14.74
C ASN A 190 -17.35 -14.55 -14.42
N TYR A 191 -17.81 -14.66 -13.18
CA TYR A 191 -19.03 -14.02 -12.72
C TYR A 191 -19.01 -12.50 -12.98
N TRP A 192 -17.91 -11.82 -12.65
CA TRP A 192 -17.80 -10.38 -12.88
C TRP A 192 -17.72 -10.03 -14.36
N LYS A 193 -17.06 -10.83 -15.20
CA LYS A 193 -17.05 -10.64 -16.66
C LYS A 193 -18.46 -10.72 -17.26
N GLU A 194 -19.27 -11.69 -16.82
CA GLU A 194 -20.64 -11.81 -17.27
C GLU A 194 -21.49 -10.60 -16.83
N ARG A 195 -21.33 -10.15 -15.60
CA ARG A 195 -22.02 -8.95 -15.09
C ARG A 195 -21.63 -7.68 -15.83
N LEU A 196 -20.35 -7.47 -16.08
CA LEU A 196 -19.86 -6.33 -16.85
C LEU A 196 -20.43 -6.36 -18.27
N ASN A 197 -20.42 -7.50 -18.93
CA ASN A 197 -20.99 -7.67 -20.28
C ASN A 197 -22.51 -7.31 -20.32
N SER A 198 -23.24 -7.49 -19.23
CA SER A 198 -24.67 -7.10 -19.15
C SER A 198 -24.89 -5.58 -19.09
N LEU A 199 -23.86 -4.79 -18.77
CA LEU A 199 -23.95 -3.32 -18.74
C LEU A 199 -23.81 -2.70 -20.15
N GLY A 200 -23.35 -3.46 -21.14
CA GLY A 200 -23.09 -2.98 -22.50
C GLY A 200 -21.72 -3.39 -23.02
N LYS A 201 -21.24 -2.68 -24.03
CA LYS A 201 -19.88 -2.91 -24.55
C LYS A 201 -18.84 -2.19 -23.72
N GLY A 202 -17.69 -2.86 -23.47
CA GLY A 202 -16.50 -2.23 -22.91
C GLY A 202 -15.86 -1.21 -23.87
N PRO A 203 -14.73 -0.57 -23.47
CA PRO A 203 -13.92 -0.97 -22.33
C PRO A 203 -14.55 -0.65 -20.97
N TYR A 204 -14.34 -1.54 -20.01
CA TYR A 204 -14.77 -1.36 -18.63
C TYR A 204 -13.63 -0.78 -17.81
N VAL A 205 -13.80 0.47 -17.35
CA VAL A 205 -12.75 1.20 -16.64
C VAL A 205 -13.15 1.42 -15.18
N GLY A 206 -12.40 0.82 -14.27
CA GLY A 206 -12.57 1.04 -12.84
C GLY A 206 -12.03 2.40 -12.40
N ILE A 207 -12.73 3.10 -11.51
CA ILE A 207 -12.27 4.37 -10.96
C ILE A 207 -12.33 4.43 -9.44
N SER A 208 -11.30 5.05 -8.82
CA SER A 208 -11.26 5.32 -7.38
C SER A 208 -10.48 6.62 -7.14
N TRP A 209 -11.00 7.54 -6.31
CA TRP A 209 -10.49 8.92 -6.27
C TRP A 209 -10.13 9.44 -4.88
N LYS A 210 -10.45 8.75 -3.80
CA LYS A 210 -10.11 9.18 -2.44
C LYS A 210 -9.92 8.02 -1.48
N SER A 211 -9.17 8.23 -0.39
CA SER A 211 -9.01 7.27 0.71
C SER A 211 -10.16 7.38 1.71
N SER A 212 -10.43 6.31 2.47
CA SER A 212 -11.33 6.31 3.62
C SER A 212 -10.84 7.24 4.74
N VAL A 213 -9.53 7.36 4.90
CA VAL A 213 -8.92 8.25 5.90
C VAL A 213 -8.59 9.57 5.23
N VAL A 214 -9.53 10.51 5.32
CA VAL A 214 -9.38 11.86 4.75
C VAL A 214 -8.94 12.82 5.85
N SER A 215 -7.63 12.81 6.20
CA SER A 215 -7.04 13.92 6.94
C SER A 215 -6.95 15.16 6.03
N GLU A 216 -6.92 16.37 6.61
CA GLU A 216 -6.75 17.61 5.84
C GLU A 216 -5.49 17.56 4.95
N TYR A 217 -4.42 16.96 5.45
CA TYR A 217 -3.21 16.70 4.69
C TYR A 217 -3.46 15.80 3.48
N ARG A 218 -4.11 14.63 3.66
CA ARG A 218 -4.39 13.69 2.58
C ARG A 218 -5.35 14.25 1.54
N ARG A 219 -6.32 15.08 1.95
CA ARG A 219 -7.28 15.72 1.05
C ARG A 219 -6.61 16.53 -0.06
N ARG A 220 -5.44 17.12 0.21
CA ARG A 220 -4.66 17.90 -0.78
C ARG A 220 -4.08 17.05 -1.92
N HIS A 221 -4.01 15.74 -1.74
CA HIS A 221 -3.46 14.79 -2.72
C HIS A 221 -4.53 14.16 -3.61
N TYR A 222 -5.81 14.41 -3.34
CA TYR A 222 -6.92 13.90 -4.13
C TYR A 222 -7.57 15.04 -4.91
N PRO A 223 -7.64 14.92 -6.27
CA PRO A 223 -8.39 15.90 -7.05
C PRO A 223 -9.86 15.83 -6.68
N PRO A 224 -10.55 16.97 -6.61
CA PRO A 224 -12.01 16.97 -6.54
C PRO A 224 -12.59 16.18 -7.72
N ILE A 225 -13.73 15.51 -7.52
CA ILE A 225 -14.31 14.66 -8.56
C ILE A 225 -14.66 15.44 -9.84
N THR A 226 -14.89 16.74 -9.74
CA THR A 226 -15.12 17.65 -10.87
C THR A 226 -13.89 17.77 -11.79
N GLU A 227 -12.69 17.60 -11.27
CA GLU A 227 -11.45 17.64 -12.07
C GLU A 227 -11.20 16.33 -12.84
N TRP A 228 -12.05 15.32 -12.65
CA TRP A 228 -12.00 14.06 -13.39
C TRP A 228 -12.70 14.15 -14.76
N SER A 229 -13.28 15.29 -15.11
CA SER A 229 -14.00 15.46 -16.38
C SER A 229 -13.23 15.00 -17.62
N PRO A 230 -11.90 15.25 -17.77
CA PRO A 230 -11.18 14.80 -18.95
C PRO A 230 -11.14 13.27 -19.11
N ILE A 231 -11.23 12.53 -18.00
CA ILE A 231 -11.27 11.06 -17.98
C ILE A 231 -12.72 10.59 -18.16
N LEU A 232 -13.64 11.14 -17.38
CA LEU A 232 -15.02 10.70 -17.33
C LEU A 232 -15.80 10.97 -18.63
N THR A 233 -15.39 11.98 -19.42
CA THR A 233 -16.03 12.34 -20.70
C THR A 233 -15.42 11.62 -21.91
N ILE A 234 -14.49 10.68 -21.74
CA ILE A 234 -13.99 9.82 -22.82
C ILE A 234 -15.18 9.00 -23.37
N PRO A 235 -15.44 9.08 -24.69
CA PRO A 235 -16.59 8.38 -25.28
C PRO A 235 -16.40 6.86 -25.27
N ASP A 236 -17.51 6.17 -25.30
CA ASP A 236 -17.58 4.71 -25.44
C ASP A 236 -16.89 3.92 -24.30
N VAL A 237 -16.76 4.51 -23.11
CA VAL A 237 -16.22 3.89 -21.89
C VAL A 237 -17.34 3.62 -20.89
N THR A 238 -17.37 2.42 -20.34
CA THR A 238 -18.22 2.03 -19.22
C THR A 238 -17.44 2.13 -17.91
N PHE A 239 -17.80 3.12 -17.06
CA PHE A 239 -17.09 3.35 -15.80
C PHE A 239 -17.69 2.52 -14.66
N ILE A 240 -16.79 1.91 -13.86
CA ILE A 240 -17.13 1.05 -12.73
C ILE A 240 -16.57 1.67 -11.45
N ASN A 241 -17.42 1.78 -10.42
CA ASN A 241 -17.02 2.29 -9.12
C ASN A 241 -16.14 1.29 -8.36
N LEU A 242 -14.92 1.70 -8.05
CA LEU A 242 -14.00 1.01 -7.12
C LEU A 242 -13.73 1.86 -5.86
N GLN A 243 -14.50 2.93 -5.65
CA GLN A 243 -14.44 3.74 -4.45
C GLN A 243 -15.20 3.05 -3.32
N TYR A 244 -14.52 2.63 -2.29
CA TYR A 244 -15.02 1.77 -1.22
C TYR A 244 -15.71 2.52 -0.05
N THR A 245 -15.65 3.85 -0.02
CA THR A 245 -16.31 4.68 1.02
C THR A 245 -16.79 6.01 0.47
N ASP A 246 -17.88 6.53 1.02
CA ASP A 246 -18.43 7.90 0.80
C ASP A 246 -18.51 8.32 -0.68
N PHE A 247 -19.01 7.43 -1.54
CA PHE A 247 -19.04 7.65 -2.99
C PHE A 247 -20.39 8.16 -3.52
N ALA A 248 -21.49 8.01 -2.79
CA ALA A 248 -22.83 8.25 -3.33
C ALA A 248 -23.02 9.68 -3.86
N ASP A 249 -22.64 10.69 -3.06
CA ASP A 249 -22.74 12.11 -3.46
C ASP A 249 -21.83 12.43 -4.66
N ASP A 250 -20.65 11.79 -4.74
CA ASP A 250 -19.74 12.00 -5.85
C ASP A 250 -20.26 11.37 -7.13
N LEU A 251 -20.90 10.18 -7.08
CA LEU A 251 -21.55 9.55 -8.22
C LEU A 251 -22.73 10.38 -8.72
N GLU A 252 -23.50 10.97 -7.81
CA GLU A 252 -24.60 11.87 -8.17
C GLU A 252 -24.06 13.13 -8.85
N LYS A 253 -23.00 13.73 -8.36
CA LYS A 253 -22.33 14.88 -8.99
C LYS A 253 -21.83 14.54 -10.40
N ILE A 254 -21.14 13.40 -10.58
CA ILE A 254 -20.70 12.96 -11.91
C ILE A 254 -21.87 12.88 -12.87
N LYS A 255 -22.98 12.28 -12.44
CA LYS A 255 -24.18 12.15 -13.26
C LYS A 255 -24.79 13.50 -13.61
N ASN A 256 -24.90 14.42 -12.64
CA ASN A 256 -25.53 15.71 -12.83
C ASN A 256 -24.66 16.69 -13.66
N GLU A 257 -23.34 16.68 -13.44
CA GLU A 257 -22.44 17.62 -14.10
C GLU A 257 -21.99 17.16 -15.49
N PHE A 258 -21.75 15.84 -15.66
CA PHE A 258 -21.17 15.29 -16.89
C PHE A 258 -22.17 14.42 -17.70
N GLY A 259 -23.33 14.08 -17.15
CA GLY A 259 -24.26 13.16 -17.78
C GLY A 259 -23.78 11.69 -17.82
N ILE A 260 -22.72 11.37 -17.08
CA ILE A 260 -22.08 10.05 -17.09
C ILE A 260 -22.61 9.18 -15.93
N THR A 261 -22.90 7.93 -16.23
CA THR A 261 -23.22 6.93 -15.20
C THR A 261 -21.96 6.14 -14.86
N VAL A 262 -21.55 6.18 -13.60
CA VAL A 262 -20.56 5.25 -13.04
C VAL A 262 -21.32 4.13 -12.35
N HIS A 263 -21.16 2.91 -12.83
CA HIS A 263 -21.89 1.75 -12.32
C HIS A 263 -21.33 1.30 -10.97
N ASN A 264 -22.19 1.14 -9.99
CA ASN A 264 -21.86 0.58 -8.68
C ASN A 264 -22.53 -0.79 -8.51
N PHE A 265 -21.84 -1.72 -7.86
CA PHE A 265 -22.37 -3.02 -7.51
C PHE A 265 -22.64 -3.07 -6.01
N ASP A 266 -23.91 -2.85 -5.61
CA ASP A 266 -24.32 -2.74 -4.20
C ASP A 266 -24.15 -4.04 -3.41
N ASP A 267 -24.05 -5.17 -4.10
CA ASP A 267 -23.79 -6.50 -3.52
C ASP A 267 -22.32 -6.82 -3.33
N LEU A 268 -21.40 -5.93 -3.72
CA LEU A 268 -19.97 -6.04 -3.46
C LEU A 268 -19.56 -5.15 -2.29
N ASP A 269 -19.21 -5.75 -1.16
CA ASP A 269 -18.53 -5.04 -0.07
C ASP A 269 -17.04 -4.82 -0.40
N GLN A 270 -16.77 -3.73 -1.09
CA GLN A 270 -15.39 -3.40 -1.52
C GLN A 270 -14.42 -3.13 -0.35
N PHE A 271 -14.93 -2.92 0.86
CA PHE A 271 -14.11 -2.66 2.04
C PHE A 271 -13.73 -3.95 2.77
N ASN A 272 -14.63 -4.93 2.85
CA ASN A 272 -14.42 -6.15 3.61
C ASN A 272 -14.19 -7.38 2.72
N ASN A 273 -14.74 -7.43 1.52
CA ASN A 273 -14.55 -8.55 0.61
C ASN A 273 -13.46 -8.24 -0.43
N ILE A 274 -12.20 -8.23 0.03
CA ILE A 274 -11.04 -7.92 -0.80
C ILE A 274 -10.80 -8.97 -1.88
N ASP A 275 -11.15 -10.23 -1.62
CA ASP A 275 -11.00 -11.32 -2.57
C ASP A 275 -11.92 -11.13 -3.78
N ASP A 276 -13.17 -10.74 -3.54
CA ASP A 276 -14.13 -10.47 -4.62
C ASP A 276 -13.81 -9.14 -5.36
N LEU A 277 -13.28 -8.15 -4.64
CA LEU A 277 -12.75 -6.92 -5.26
C LEU A 277 -11.55 -7.24 -6.19
N ALA A 278 -10.69 -8.18 -5.82
CA ALA A 278 -9.60 -8.65 -6.67
C ALA A 278 -10.15 -9.35 -7.94
N ALA A 279 -11.21 -10.13 -7.81
CA ALA A 279 -11.87 -10.79 -8.92
C ALA A 279 -12.56 -9.79 -9.88
N LEU A 280 -13.28 -8.80 -9.37
CA LEU A 280 -13.81 -7.69 -10.17
C LEU A 280 -12.67 -6.95 -10.87
N SER A 281 -11.60 -6.62 -10.15
CA SER A 281 -10.43 -5.94 -10.71
C SER A 281 -9.84 -6.68 -11.91
N ALA A 282 -9.71 -8.00 -11.82
CA ALA A 282 -9.19 -8.84 -12.90
C ALA A 282 -10.16 -8.98 -14.10
N ALA A 283 -11.42 -8.60 -13.93
CA ALA A 283 -12.41 -8.60 -15.01
C ALA A 283 -12.48 -7.26 -15.77
N LEU A 284 -11.83 -6.21 -15.26
CA LEU A 284 -11.78 -4.89 -15.89
C LEU A 284 -10.68 -4.81 -16.96
N ASP A 285 -10.88 -3.93 -17.96
CA ASP A 285 -9.88 -3.66 -19.00
C ASP A 285 -8.79 -2.71 -18.51
N MET A 286 -9.12 -1.78 -17.62
CA MET A 286 -8.20 -0.80 -17.04
C MET A 286 -8.74 -0.23 -15.72
N VAL A 287 -7.85 0.32 -14.92
CA VAL A 287 -8.22 1.12 -13.75
C VAL A 287 -7.51 2.47 -13.80
N VAL A 288 -8.25 3.54 -13.49
CA VAL A 288 -7.70 4.88 -13.25
C VAL A 288 -8.01 5.29 -11.83
N SER A 289 -7.00 5.65 -11.07
CA SER A 289 -7.18 5.91 -9.65
C SER A 289 -6.23 6.98 -9.14
N THR A 290 -6.50 7.50 -7.96
CA THR A 290 -5.50 8.18 -7.13
C THR A 290 -4.69 7.14 -6.32
N LYS A 291 -3.71 7.60 -5.55
CA LYS A 291 -2.85 6.73 -4.73
C LYS A 291 -3.58 6.23 -3.47
N VAL A 292 -4.35 5.16 -3.63
CA VAL A 292 -5.18 4.49 -2.62
C VAL A 292 -5.02 2.96 -2.71
N THR A 293 -5.80 2.18 -1.95
CA THR A 293 -5.68 0.70 -1.95
C THR A 293 -6.10 0.02 -3.26
N PRO A 294 -7.21 0.39 -3.93
CA PRO A 294 -7.65 -0.30 -5.16
C PRO A 294 -6.57 -0.46 -6.23
N PRO A 295 -5.78 0.55 -6.62
CA PRO A 295 -4.75 0.38 -7.64
C PRO A 295 -3.65 -0.63 -7.28
N ILE A 296 -3.41 -0.90 -5.99
CA ILE A 296 -2.47 -1.93 -5.57
C ILE A 296 -3.05 -3.32 -5.85
N ILE A 297 -4.34 -3.51 -5.58
CA ILE A 297 -5.06 -4.75 -5.89
C ILE A 297 -5.11 -4.95 -7.40
N THR A 298 -5.55 -3.94 -8.15
CA THR A 298 -5.75 -4.05 -9.60
C THR A 298 -4.47 -4.31 -10.35
N SER A 299 -3.39 -3.62 -10.00
CA SER A 299 -2.08 -3.89 -10.59
C SER A 299 -1.50 -5.23 -10.12
N GLY A 300 -1.78 -5.63 -8.87
CA GLY A 300 -1.37 -6.92 -8.32
C GLY A 300 -1.99 -8.12 -9.04
N VAL A 301 -3.23 -8.01 -9.52
CA VAL A 301 -3.89 -9.06 -10.34
C VAL A 301 -3.57 -8.95 -11.83
N GLY A 302 -2.82 -7.94 -12.26
CA GLY A 302 -2.37 -7.80 -13.64
C GLY A 302 -3.21 -6.86 -14.51
N THR A 303 -4.21 -6.20 -13.97
CA THR A 303 -5.03 -5.23 -14.70
C THR A 303 -4.24 -3.94 -14.94
N PRO A 304 -4.16 -3.42 -16.18
CA PRO A 304 -3.54 -2.15 -16.47
C PRO A 304 -4.06 -1.04 -15.56
N THR A 305 -3.18 -0.39 -14.82
CA THR A 305 -3.58 0.57 -13.79
C THR A 305 -2.83 1.87 -13.96
N LYS A 306 -3.58 2.97 -14.00
CA LYS A 306 -3.07 4.34 -14.13
C LYS A 306 -3.33 5.10 -12.84
N ILE A 307 -2.29 5.70 -12.25
CA ILE A 307 -2.43 6.55 -11.07
C ILE A 307 -2.31 8.01 -11.46
N ALA A 308 -3.38 8.77 -11.26
CA ALA A 308 -3.35 10.22 -11.35
C ALA A 308 -2.69 10.79 -10.08
N ASN A 309 -1.49 11.34 -10.23
CA ASN A 309 -0.76 12.00 -9.17
C ASN A 309 -1.08 13.50 -9.21
N TRP A 310 -2.02 13.95 -8.37
CA TRP A 310 -2.57 15.32 -8.44
C TRP A 310 -1.59 16.41 -8.03
N ARG A 311 -0.64 16.10 -7.16
CA ARG A 311 0.47 16.98 -6.77
C ARG A 311 1.71 16.14 -6.60
N GLN A 312 2.88 16.71 -6.86
CA GLN A 312 4.14 16.06 -6.50
C GLN A 312 4.03 15.60 -5.04
N SER A 313 3.76 14.33 -4.86
CA SER A 313 3.58 13.76 -3.54
C SER A 313 4.96 13.54 -2.96
N THR A 314 5.24 14.19 -1.84
CA THR A 314 6.40 13.88 -1.00
C THR A 314 6.40 12.43 -0.50
N PHE A 315 5.31 11.69 -0.76
CA PHE A 315 5.18 10.24 -0.51
C PHE A 315 5.60 9.36 -1.68
N ASN A 316 6.26 9.89 -2.70
CA ASN A 316 6.83 9.08 -3.77
C ASN A 316 8.12 8.41 -3.27
N ASN A 317 7.98 7.36 -2.47
CA ASN A 317 9.12 6.56 -2.05
C ASN A 317 8.81 5.07 -2.20
N ILE A 318 9.85 4.25 -2.13
CA ILE A 318 9.80 2.81 -2.37
C ILE A 318 8.82 2.07 -1.44
N LEU A 319 8.52 2.61 -0.24
CA LEU A 319 7.60 1.99 0.71
C LEU A 319 6.13 2.23 0.36
N THR A 320 5.83 3.30 -0.38
CA THR A 320 4.46 3.73 -0.67
C THR A 320 4.10 3.66 -2.14
N ASN A 321 5.07 3.42 -3.03
CA ASN A 321 4.82 3.26 -4.45
C ASN A 321 4.44 1.81 -4.76
N PRO A 322 3.34 1.60 -5.48
CA PRO A 322 3.06 0.28 -6.02
C PRO A 322 4.19 -0.18 -6.94
N VAL A 323 4.56 -1.44 -6.80
CA VAL A 323 5.75 -2.01 -7.47
C VAL A 323 5.40 -2.91 -8.67
N SER A 324 4.11 -3.05 -9.01
CA SER A 324 3.68 -3.91 -10.12
C SER A 324 4.11 -3.37 -11.49
N SER A 325 4.48 -4.28 -12.39
CA SER A 325 4.83 -3.97 -13.78
C SER A 325 3.66 -3.40 -14.60
N THR A 326 2.42 -3.64 -14.17
CA THR A 326 1.19 -3.16 -14.84
C THR A 326 0.73 -1.79 -14.38
N LEU A 327 1.47 -1.13 -13.47
CA LEU A 327 1.11 0.16 -12.92
C LEU A 327 1.95 1.29 -13.52
N GLU A 328 1.26 2.34 -13.96
CA GLU A 328 1.87 3.59 -14.42
C GLU A 328 1.35 4.77 -13.59
N MET A 329 2.24 5.72 -13.29
CA MET A 329 1.90 6.97 -12.61
C MET A 329 2.02 8.15 -13.56
N PHE A 330 1.08 9.07 -13.48
CA PHE A 330 1.05 10.31 -14.27
C PHE A 330 0.96 11.49 -13.33
N ASP A 331 1.84 12.44 -13.49
CA ASP A 331 1.78 13.71 -12.78
C ASP A 331 0.80 14.66 -13.47
N LYS A 332 0.30 15.65 -12.74
CA LYS A 332 -0.68 16.63 -13.25
C LYS A 332 -0.23 17.34 -14.52
N ASP A 333 1.07 17.51 -14.70
CA ASP A 333 1.67 18.28 -15.79
C ASP A 333 2.10 17.40 -16.98
N THR A 334 1.84 16.09 -16.95
CA THR A 334 2.05 15.12 -18.04
C THR A 334 0.73 14.64 -18.62
#